data_b7d6a31d593eacef07df5b1fffb6fa85
#
_entry.id   b7d6a31d593eacef07df5b1fffb6fa85
#
_cell.length_a   1.000
_cell.length_b   1.000
_cell.length_c   1.000
_cell.angle_alpha   90.00
_cell.angle_beta   90.00
_cell.angle_gamma   90.00
#
_symmetry.space_group_name_H-M   'P 1'
#
loop_
_entity.id
_entity.type
_entity.pdbx_description
1 polymer ?
#
loop_
_entity_poly.entity_id
_entity_poly.type
_entity_poly.pdbx_seq_one_letter_code
_entity_poly.pdbx_strand_id
1 'polypeptide(L)'
;MRSLIESIFKFEKIRKIYKDNYNDPDFNINFWAKALKILNINYEVDGKVNIPSSGPCLIICNHPFGIVDGLIISALVAEVREDYKILINEELAEVNHIKKYLFPLSFKKTKDAKISNI
;
A
#
# COMPACT_ATOMS: atom_id res chain seq x y z
N MET A 1 17.06 -7.43 12.86
CA MET A 1 17.94 -7.11 11.72
C MET A 1 17.50 -7.79 10.41
N ARG A 2 17.20 -9.08 10.44
CA ARG A 2 16.74 -9.84 9.26
C ARG A 2 15.43 -9.26 8.63
N SER A 3 14.44 -8.88 9.43
CA SER A 3 13.17 -8.32 8.97
C SER A 3 13.31 -6.95 8.29
N LEU A 4 14.24 -6.10 8.73
CA LEU A 4 14.47 -4.78 8.15
C LEU A 4 15.12 -4.91 6.76
N ILE A 5 16.10 -5.80 6.62
CA ILE A 5 16.77 -6.08 5.35
C ILE A 5 15.78 -6.69 4.35
N GLU A 6 14.95 -7.64 4.79
CA GLU A 6 13.91 -8.23 3.95
C GLU A 6 12.87 -7.19 3.48
N SER A 7 12.51 -6.23 4.33
CA SER A 7 11.61 -5.13 3.97
C SER A 7 12.25 -4.20 2.94
N ILE A 8 13.53 -3.87 3.08
CA ILE A 8 14.29 -3.04 2.12
C ILE A 8 14.35 -3.73 0.75
N PHE A 9 14.66 -5.05 0.71
CA PHE A 9 14.70 -5.81 -0.54
C PHE A 9 13.34 -5.88 -1.22
N LYS A 10 12.26 -6.07 -0.47
CA LYS A 10 10.89 -6.06 -1.00
C LYS A 10 10.53 -4.69 -1.56
N PHE A 11 10.93 -3.62 -0.87
CA PHE A 11 10.69 -2.25 -1.31
C PHE A 11 11.41 -1.93 -2.63
N GLU A 12 12.69 -2.27 -2.75
CA GLU A 12 13.44 -2.09 -3.99
C GLU A 12 12.85 -2.90 -5.15
N LYS A 13 12.37 -4.12 -4.87
CA LYS A 13 11.67 -4.94 -5.85
C LYS A 13 10.36 -4.30 -6.32
N ILE A 14 9.56 -3.75 -5.41
CA ILE A 14 8.33 -3.02 -5.75
C ILE A 14 8.64 -1.77 -6.58
N ARG A 15 9.66 -1.02 -6.19
CA ARG A 15 10.13 0.15 -6.94
C ARG A 15 10.55 -0.21 -8.37
N LYS A 16 11.25 -1.32 -8.53
CA LYS A 16 11.63 -1.84 -9.86
C LYS A 16 10.39 -2.25 -10.66
N ILE A 17 9.49 -3.01 -10.08
CA ILE A 17 8.22 -3.41 -10.69
C ILE A 17 7.48 -2.19 -11.22
N TYR A 18 7.40 -1.14 -10.43
CA TYR A 18 6.75 0.11 -10.80
C TYR A 18 7.44 0.77 -12.00
N LYS A 19 8.76 0.88 -11.98
CA LYS A 19 9.53 1.46 -13.09
C LYS A 19 9.37 0.70 -14.39
N ASP A 20 9.40 -0.63 -14.31
CA ASP A 20 9.30 -1.50 -15.48
C ASP A 20 7.91 -1.49 -16.12
N ASN A 21 6.87 -1.14 -15.36
CA ASN A 21 5.47 -1.13 -15.80
C ASN A 21 4.83 0.27 -15.83
N TYR A 22 5.63 1.31 -15.73
CA TYR A 22 5.16 2.71 -15.60
C TYR A 22 4.18 3.13 -16.71
N ASN A 23 4.40 2.67 -17.94
CA ASN A 23 3.60 3.02 -19.11
C ASN A 23 2.44 2.05 -19.37
N ASP A 24 2.22 1.04 -18.54
CA ASP A 24 1.11 0.11 -18.66
C ASP A 24 -0.15 0.68 -17.96
N PRO A 25 -1.19 1.09 -18.70
CA PRO A 25 -2.40 1.64 -18.10
C PRO A 25 -3.13 0.65 -17.19
N ASP A 26 -3.12 -0.64 -17.56
CA ASP A 26 -3.75 -1.69 -16.77
C ASP A 26 -3.01 -1.94 -15.45
N PHE A 27 -1.69 -1.84 -15.45
CA PHE A 27 -0.88 -1.88 -14.23
C PHE A 27 -1.24 -0.75 -13.26
N ASN A 28 -1.47 0.45 -13.79
CA ASN A 28 -1.80 1.62 -12.97
C ASN A 28 -3.20 1.51 -12.33
N ILE A 29 -4.16 0.90 -13.01
CA ILE A 29 -5.52 0.69 -12.49
C ILE A 29 -5.53 -0.39 -11.41
N ASN A 30 -4.79 -1.48 -11.62
CA ASN A 30 -4.80 -2.67 -10.76
C ASN A 30 -3.47 -2.86 -10.01
N PHE A 31 -2.81 -1.76 -9.65
CA PHE A 31 -1.46 -1.76 -9.07
C PHE A 31 -1.28 -2.77 -7.93
N TRP A 32 -2.17 -2.77 -6.95
CA TRP A 32 -2.03 -3.61 -5.76
C TRP A 32 -2.08 -5.10 -6.09
N ALA A 33 -3.08 -5.51 -6.86
CA ALA A 33 -3.25 -6.91 -7.25
C ALA A 33 -2.11 -7.38 -8.15
N LYS A 34 -1.64 -6.54 -9.07
CA LYS A 34 -0.51 -6.88 -9.95
C LYS A 34 0.81 -6.95 -9.20
N ALA A 35 1.05 -6.04 -8.26
CA ALA A 35 2.23 -6.10 -7.41
C ALA A 35 2.29 -7.41 -6.62
N LEU A 36 1.18 -7.84 -6.03
CA LEU A 36 1.08 -9.12 -5.33
C LEU A 36 1.38 -10.30 -6.25
N LYS A 37 0.83 -10.29 -7.47
CA LYS A 37 1.06 -11.35 -8.47
C LYS A 37 2.52 -11.42 -8.89
N ILE A 38 3.16 -10.29 -9.18
CA ILE A 38 4.57 -10.24 -9.59
C ILE A 38 5.50 -10.68 -8.45
N LEU A 39 5.14 -10.36 -7.21
CA LEU A 39 5.86 -10.81 -6.02
C LEU A 39 5.59 -12.28 -5.68
N ASN A 40 4.72 -12.96 -6.42
CA ASN A 40 4.28 -14.33 -6.19
C ASN A 40 3.75 -14.54 -4.76
N ILE A 41 2.95 -13.58 -4.30
CA ILE A 41 2.32 -13.64 -2.98
C ILE A 41 0.95 -14.31 -3.12
N ASN A 42 0.79 -15.44 -2.47
CA ASN A 42 -0.47 -16.15 -2.33
C ASN A 42 -1.04 -15.88 -0.93
N TYR A 43 -2.33 -15.63 -0.86
CA TYR A 43 -3.03 -15.40 0.40
C TYR A 43 -4.47 -15.89 0.31
N GLU A 44 -5.01 -16.23 1.46
CA GLU A 44 -6.42 -16.60 1.63
C GLU A 44 -7.14 -15.48 2.38
N VAL A 45 -8.41 -15.28 2.03
CA VAL A 45 -9.24 -14.22 2.63
C VAL A 45 -10.54 -14.83 3.13
N ASP A 46 -10.83 -14.56 4.38
CA ASP A 46 -12.14 -14.79 4.96
C ASP A 46 -12.78 -13.46 5.38
N GLY A 47 -14.11 -13.36 5.21
CA GLY A 47 -14.86 -12.18 5.63
C GLY A 47 -14.72 -10.94 4.74
N LYS A 48 -14.29 -11.06 3.49
CA LYS A 48 -14.20 -9.93 2.53
C LYS A 48 -15.51 -9.16 2.39
N VAL A 49 -16.65 -9.84 2.54
CA VAL A 49 -18.00 -9.25 2.51
C VAL A 49 -18.23 -8.19 3.59
N ASN A 50 -17.40 -8.18 4.64
CA ASN A 50 -17.48 -7.21 5.72
C ASN A 50 -16.85 -5.86 5.37
N ILE A 51 -16.15 -5.74 4.25
CA ILE A 51 -15.63 -4.45 3.77
C ILE A 51 -16.81 -3.65 3.21
N PRO A 52 -17.18 -2.50 3.82
CA PRO A 52 -18.32 -1.73 3.35
C PRO A 52 -18.00 -1.06 2.02
N SER A 53 -18.92 -1.16 1.05
CA SER A 53 -18.80 -0.54 -0.27
C SER A 53 -18.99 0.97 -0.26
N SER A 54 -19.59 1.52 0.79
CA SER A 54 -19.87 2.96 0.93
C SER A 54 -19.91 3.38 2.40
N GLY A 55 -19.88 4.69 2.62
CA GLY A 55 -19.92 5.29 3.95
C GLY A 55 -18.55 5.32 4.65
N PRO A 56 -18.47 6.02 5.79
CA PRO A 56 -17.23 6.14 6.56
C PRO A 56 -16.77 4.79 7.08
N CYS A 57 -15.49 4.49 6.91
CA CYS A 57 -14.89 3.25 7.40
C CYS A 57 -13.42 3.46 7.71
N LEU A 58 -12.96 2.88 8.82
CA LEU A 58 -11.55 2.79 9.18
C LEU A 58 -11.17 1.32 9.27
N ILE A 59 -10.19 0.91 8.45
CA ILE A 59 -9.67 -0.45 8.45
C ILE A 59 -8.33 -0.44 9.19
N ILE A 60 -8.23 -1.29 10.20
CA ILE A 60 -7.04 -1.44 11.04
C ILE A 60 -6.63 -2.91 11.01
N CYS A 61 -5.35 -3.16 10.87
CA CYS A 61 -4.81 -4.52 10.94
C CYS A 61 -3.45 -4.53 11.67
N ASN A 62 -3.07 -5.68 12.19
CA ASN A 62 -1.69 -5.93 12.55
C ASN A 62 -0.83 -6.00 11.28
N HIS A 63 0.47 -5.77 11.43
CA HIS A 63 1.36 -5.55 10.29
C HIS A 63 2.69 -6.32 10.42
N PRO A 64 2.64 -7.63 10.69
CA PRO A 64 3.83 -8.42 11.00
C PRO A 64 4.78 -8.62 9.82
N PHE A 65 4.26 -8.61 8.59
CA PHE A 65 5.03 -8.82 7.36
C PHE A 65 5.32 -7.52 6.60
N GLY A 66 5.06 -6.36 7.20
CA GLY A 66 5.39 -5.06 6.64
C GLY A 66 4.67 -4.77 5.33
N ILE A 67 5.42 -4.46 4.27
CA ILE A 67 4.87 -4.05 2.97
C ILE A 67 3.86 -5.05 2.40
N VAL A 68 4.05 -6.34 2.64
CA VAL A 68 3.16 -7.40 2.13
C VAL A 68 1.74 -7.25 2.67
N ASP A 69 1.59 -7.01 3.97
CA ASP A 69 0.28 -6.81 4.59
C ASP A 69 -0.41 -5.58 3.99
N GLY A 70 0.35 -4.49 3.83
CA GLY A 70 -0.14 -3.27 3.21
C GLY A 70 -0.64 -3.48 1.78
N LEU A 71 0.09 -4.27 0.98
CA LEU A 71 -0.32 -4.60 -0.39
C LEU A 71 -1.60 -5.45 -0.42
N ILE A 72 -1.71 -6.45 0.46
CA ILE A 72 -2.89 -7.32 0.53
C ILE A 72 -4.13 -6.52 0.93
N ILE A 73 -4.05 -5.75 2.01
CA ILE A 73 -5.19 -4.91 2.45
C ILE A 73 -5.58 -3.90 1.38
N SER A 74 -4.61 -3.27 0.74
CA SER A 74 -4.87 -2.31 -0.34
C SER A 74 -5.57 -2.95 -1.53
N ALA A 75 -5.15 -4.16 -1.93
CA ALA A 75 -5.79 -4.91 -2.99
C ALA A 75 -7.24 -5.26 -2.65
N LEU A 76 -7.49 -5.75 -1.43
CA LEU A 76 -8.83 -6.12 -0.97
C LEU A 76 -9.79 -4.92 -0.93
N VAL A 77 -9.32 -3.78 -0.43
CA VAL A 77 -10.13 -2.56 -0.36
C VAL A 77 -10.40 -2.02 -1.76
N ALA A 78 -9.40 -2.01 -2.64
CA ALA A 78 -9.53 -1.53 -4.01
C ALA A 78 -10.52 -2.34 -4.86
N GLU A 79 -10.76 -3.61 -4.52
CA GLU A 79 -11.79 -4.43 -5.19
C GLU A 79 -13.22 -4.00 -4.82
N VAL A 80 -13.40 -3.33 -3.69
CA VAL A 80 -14.72 -2.99 -3.14
C VAL A 80 -15.04 -1.51 -3.30
N ARG A 81 -14.04 -0.63 -3.19
CA ARG A 81 -14.24 0.83 -3.22
C ARG A 81 -13.06 1.56 -3.87
N GLU A 82 -13.37 2.73 -4.42
CA GLU A 82 -12.38 3.63 -5.04
C GLU A 82 -12.01 4.82 -4.16
N ASP A 83 -12.80 5.11 -3.14
CA ASP A 83 -12.71 6.29 -2.28
C ASP A 83 -11.88 6.06 -1.01
N TYR A 84 -10.80 5.28 -1.09
CA TYR A 84 -9.97 4.94 0.06
C TYR A 84 -8.67 5.74 0.11
N LYS A 85 -8.10 5.83 1.30
CA LYS A 85 -6.76 6.36 1.57
C LYS A 85 -5.97 5.39 2.44
N ILE A 86 -4.69 5.27 2.15
CA ILE A 86 -3.76 4.39 2.86
C ILE A 86 -2.75 5.26 3.60
N LEU A 87 -2.72 5.11 4.93
CA LEU A 87 -1.68 5.72 5.75
C LEU A 87 -0.35 5.04 5.48
N ILE A 88 0.66 5.79 5.10
CA ILE A 88 1.96 5.26 4.70
C ILE A 88 3.09 6.17 5.18
N ASN A 89 4.26 5.59 5.45
CA ASN A 89 5.46 6.39 5.67
C ASN A 89 5.76 7.25 4.44
N GLU A 90 6.07 8.54 4.63
CA GLU A 90 6.39 9.47 3.54
C GLU A 90 7.51 8.99 2.63
N GLU A 91 8.47 8.23 3.17
CA GLU A 91 9.58 7.64 2.40
C GLU A 91 9.12 6.60 1.36
N LEU A 92 7.93 6.02 1.57
CA LEU A 92 7.33 5.04 0.66
C LEU A 92 6.36 5.66 -0.34
N ALA A 93 6.06 6.95 -0.21
CA ALA A 93 5.02 7.64 -0.98
C ALA A 93 5.46 8.12 -2.38
N GLU A 94 6.63 7.70 -2.87
CA GLU A 94 7.22 8.19 -4.13
C GLU A 94 6.55 7.63 -5.41
N VAL A 95 5.55 6.75 -5.28
CA VAL A 95 4.89 6.11 -6.42
C VAL A 95 3.78 7.00 -6.95
N ASN A 96 4.05 7.78 -7.98
CA ASN A 96 3.18 8.83 -8.48
C ASN A 96 1.76 8.38 -8.88
N HIS A 97 1.60 7.22 -9.51
CA HIS A 97 0.29 6.77 -10.01
C HIS A 97 -0.69 6.35 -8.94
N ILE A 98 -0.20 5.90 -7.79
CA ILE A 98 -1.05 5.56 -6.63
C ILE A 98 -1.10 6.67 -5.60
N LYS A 99 -0.44 7.79 -5.84
CA LYS A 99 -0.36 8.93 -4.92
C LYS A 99 -1.73 9.41 -4.46
N LYS A 100 -2.72 9.36 -5.32
CA LYS A 100 -4.12 9.71 -4.98
C LYS A 100 -4.73 8.85 -3.86
N TYR A 101 -4.22 7.62 -3.67
CA TYR A 101 -4.66 6.70 -2.62
C TYR A 101 -3.80 6.78 -1.36
N LEU A 102 -2.72 7.53 -1.37
CA LEU A 102 -1.77 7.59 -0.27
C LEU A 102 -2.03 8.79 0.63
N PHE A 103 -1.86 8.57 1.93
CA PHE A 103 -1.83 9.59 2.95
C PHE A 103 -0.48 9.47 3.67
N PRO A 104 0.56 10.19 3.22
CA PRO A 104 1.90 10.06 3.77
C PRO A 104 2.00 10.67 5.16
N LEU A 105 2.67 9.96 6.07
CA LEU A 105 2.99 10.40 7.41
C LEU A 105 4.51 10.47 7.60
N SER A 106 4.97 11.53 8.21
CA SER A 106 6.36 11.65 8.63
C SER A 106 6.56 11.06 10.02
N PHE A 107 7.46 10.08 10.12
CA PHE A 107 7.88 9.49 11.40
C PHE A 107 9.20 10.08 11.92
N LYS A 108 9.71 11.14 11.28
CA LYS A 108 10.92 11.82 11.76
C LYS A 108 10.62 12.48 13.10
N LYS A 109 11.42 12.15 14.12
CA LYS A 109 11.41 12.79 15.44
C LYS A 109 11.94 14.22 15.32
N THR A 110 11.15 15.15 14.80
CA THR A 110 11.42 16.56 14.88
C THR A 110 10.39 17.19 15.80
N LYS A 111 10.81 18.22 16.55
CA LYS A 111 9.92 19.03 17.42
C LYS A 111 8.73 19.64 16.66
N ASP A 112 8.74 19.53 15.36
CA ASP A 112 7.78 20.06 14.41
C ASP A 112 7.17 18.97 13.49
N ALA A 113 6.96 17.76 13.98
CA ALA A 113 6.17 16.74 13.27
C ALA A 113 4.74 17.27 13.09
N LYS A 114 4.57 18.23 12.22
CA LYS A 114 3.28 18.66 11.72
C LYS A 114 2.71 17.51 10.92
N ILE A 115 1.50 17.09 11.27
CA ILE A 115 0.63 16.38 10.35
C ILE A 115 0.52 17.30 9.14
N SER A 116 1.38 17.06 8.13
CA SER A 116 1.40 17.92 6.97
C SER A 116 0.20 17.57 6.10
N ASN A 117 -0.73 18.49 6.08
CA ASN A 117 -1.85 18.58 5.16
C ASN A 117 -3.01 17.59 5.40
N ILE A 118 -3.77 17.92 6.39
CA ILE A 118 -5.23 17.73 6.26
C ILE A 118 -5.79 18.84 5.36
#